data_f50cd76bf358b07cd925db12247ba0d8
#
_entry.id   f50cd76bf358b07cd925db12247ba0d8
#
_cell.length_a   1.000
_cell.length_b   1.000
_cell.length_c   1.000
_cell.angle_alpha   90.00
_cell.angle_beta   90.00
_cell.angle_gamma   90.00
#
_symmetry.space_group_name_H-M   'P 1'
#
loop_
_entity.id
_entity.type
_entity.pdbx_description
1 polymer ?
#
loop_
_entity_poly.entity_id
_entity_poly.type
_entity_poly.pdbx_seq_one_letter_code
_entity_poly.pdbx_strand_id
1 'polypeptide(L)'
;LKSILESLGCDVQFVDYEPGKCLVTSPSSKKGVARKAEKVLEVFRYDAPLRDKLAFIRYKRTYAQRFYPMLGVTEGPNLDPDLDLLVIGSDEVFNCVQDNANVGFTPALFGAGSRAGRKVTYAASFGNTTLDKLDRYGKRDEVAGYLKGLDAVSARDANTGAIVESLTGEAPAFNLDPVLAYDYFGECGLIPAEVDEDRYMIAYGYSGRLTVEECAAVRAYAGQRGLKVLNIGGVQGVCDRFVDCSPFEVLAYFKHADA
;
A
#
# COMPACT_ATOMS: atom_id res chain seq x y z
N LEU A 1 -5.22 10.29 -0.02
CA LEU A 1 -4.84 11.41 0.85
C LEU A 1 -4.53 12.67 0.05
N LYS A 2 -3.69 12.57 -1.03
CA LYS A 2 -3.39 13.71 -1.92
C LYS A 2 -4.67 14.40 -2.39
N SER A 3 -5.61 13.69 -2.98
CA SER A 3 -6.88 14.25 -3.47
C SER A 3 -7.71 14.94 -2.39
N ILE A 4 -7.69 14.42 -1.15
CA ILE A 4 -8.36 15.07 -0.02
C ILE A 4 -7.71 16.42 0.28
N LEU A 5 -6.39 16.48 0.33
CA LEU A 5 -5.67 17.73 0.62
C LEU A 5 -5.85 18.75 -0.51
N GLU A 6 -5.83 18.30 -1.77
CA GLU A 6 -6.10 19.17 -2.93
C GLU A 6 -7.53 19.73 -2.91
N SER A 7 -8.53 18.94 -2.53
CA SER A 7 -9.91 19.42 -2.37
C SER A 7 -10.08 20.47 -1.28
N LEU A 8 -9.15 20.50 -0.32
CA LEU A 8 -9.06 21.55 0.71
C LEU A 8 -8.26 22.79 0.27
N GLY A 9 -7.81 22.85 -0.98
CA GLY A 9 -7.08 23.97 -1.55
C GLY A 9 -5.57 23.94 -1.30
N CYS A 10 -5.01 22.80 -0.88
CA CYS A 10 -3.56 22.66 -0.68
C CYS A 10 -2.86 22.37 -2.03
N ASP A 11 -1.66 22.92 -2.20
CA ASP A 11 -0.72 22.47 -3.22
C ASP A 11 0.06 21.27 -2.67
N VAL A 12 -0.09 20.11 -3.30
CA VAL A 12 0.36 18.83 -2.73
C VAL A 12 1.41 18.17 -3.61
N GLN A 13 2.56 17.88 -3.00
CA GLN A 13 3.63 17.10 -3.63
C GLN A 13 3.98 15.87 -2.79
N PHE A 14 4.46 14.81 -3.45
CA PHE A 14 5.00 13.65 -2.75
C PHE A 14 6.43 13.93 -2.29
N VAL A 15 6.74 13.47 -1.08
CA VAL A 15 8.09 13.51 -0.52
C VAL A 15 8.66 12.11 -0.55
N ASP A 16 9.85 11.98 -1.13
CA ASP A 16 10.60 10.73 -1.12
C ASP A 16 11.37 10.55 0.19
N TYR A 17 11.77 9.32 0.46
CA TYR A 17 12.63 8.99 1.60
C TYR A 17 13.65 7.94 1.22
N GLU A 18 14.79 7.93 1.92
CA GLU A 18 15.77 6.87 1.76
C GLU A 18 15.37 5.66 2.61
N PRO A 19 15.32 4.44 1.99
CA PRO A 19 15.04 3.22 2.72
C PRO A 19 16.06 2.96 3.82
N GLY A 20 15.56 2.60 5.00
CA GLY A 20 16.40 2.21 6.12
C GLY A 20 16.80 0.73 6.08
N LYS A 21 17.60 0.32 7.05
CA LYS A 21 17.96 -1.09 7.25
C LYS A 21 16.77 -1.81 7.92
N CYS A 22 16.36 -2.97 7.37
CA CYS A 22 15.35 -3.80 8.03
C CYS A 22 15.87 -4.27 9.40
N LEU A 23 15.02 -4.14 10.43
CA LEU A 23 15.30 -4.71 11.77
C LEU A 23 15.10 -6.21 11.78
N VAL A 24 14.16 -6.70 10.96
CA VAL A 24 13.91 -8.14 10.75
C VAL A 24 14.62 -8.60 9.50
N THR A 25 15.41 -9.65 9.61
CA THR A 25 16.03 -10.29 8.46
C THR A 25 15.26 -11.55 8.11
N SER A 26 14.59 -11.54 6.95
CA SER A 26 14.05 -12.78 6.40
C SER A 26 15.19 -13.69 5.93
N PRO A 27 15.08 -15.03 6.09
CA PRO A 27 16.11 -15.99 5.65
C PRO A 27 16.42 -15.95 4.14
N SER A 28 15.59 -15.29 3.33
CA SER A 28 15.73 -15.22 1.86
C SER A 28 16.40 -13.93 1.36
N SER A 29 17.45 -13.44 2.01
CA SER A 29 18.13 -12.20 1.61
C SER A 29 19.11 -12.37 0.44
N LYS A 30 18.68 -12.87 -0.70
CA LYS A 30 19.41 -12.69 -1.95
C LYS A 30 19.28 -11.24 -2.41
N LYS A 31 20.40 -10.55 -2.65
CA LYS A 31 20.41 -9.14 -3.08
C LYS A 31 20.51 -9.02 -4.61
N GLY A 32 19.91 -7.97 -5.19
CA GLY A 32 20.13 -7.56 -6.57
C GLY A 32 19.42 -8.37 -7.65
N VAL A 33 20.10 -8.65 -8.77
CA VAL A 33 19.56 -9.32 -9.96
C VAL A 33 19.03 -10.72 -9.65
N ALA A 34 19.69 -11.47 -8.75
CA ALA A 34 19.26 -12.80 -8.34
C ALA A 34 17.86 -12.77 -7.67
N ARG A 35 17.55 -11.75 -6.86
CA ARG A 35 16.24 -11.57 -6.25
C ARG A 35 15.17 -11.23 -7.30
N LYS A 36 15.51 -10.42 -8.31
CA LYS A 36 14.57 -10.11 -9.40
C LYS A 36 14.26 -11.35 -10.24
N ALA A 37 15.27 -12.16 -10.56
CA ALA A 37 15.08 -13.41 -11.28
C ALA A 37 14.25 -14.42 -10.46
N GLU A 38 14.50 -14.53 -9.16
CA GLU A 38 13.75 -15.40 -8.25
C GLU A 38 12.27 -15.01 -8.18
N LYS A 39 11.94 -13.71 -8.08
CA LYS A 39 10.56 -13.22 -8.11
C LYS A 39 9.85 -13.51 -9.45
N VAL A 40 10.57 -13.45 -10.56
CA VAL A 40 10.01 -13.83 -11.87
C VAL A 40 9.76 -15.34 -11.92
N LEU A 41 10.71 -16.15 -11.45
CA LEU A 41 10.56 -17.61 -11.38
C LEU A 41 9.42 -18.03 -10.44
N GLU A 42 9.21 -17.28 -9.34
CA GLU A 42 8.12 -17.51 -8.41
C GLU A 42 6.75 -17.38 -9.11
N VAL A 43 6.58 -16.38 -9.99
CA VAL A 43 5.33 -16.21 -10.76
C VAL A 43 5.00 -17.45 -11.60
N PHE A 44 6.03 -18.15 -12.12
CA PHE A 44 5.80 -19.37 -12.89
C PHE A 44 5.39 -20.58 -12.04
N ARG A 45 5.59 -20.53 -10.72
CA ARG A 45 5.15 -21.59 -9.79
C ARG A 45 3.67 -21.49 -9.42
N TYR A 46 3.06 -20.29 -9.58
CA TYR A 46 1.62 -20.15 -9.30
C TYR A 46 0.79 -20.94 -10.31
N ASP A 47 -0.30 -21.53 -9.84
CA ASP A 47 -1.30 -22.16 -10.70
C ASP A 47 -2.13 -21.06 -11.38
N ALA A 48 -1.72 -20.66 -12.57
CA ALA A 48 -2.39 -19.65 -13.40
C ALA A 48 -2.00 -19.83 -14.87
N PRO A 49 -2.84 -19.39 -15.83
CA PRO A 49 -2.52 -19.44 -17.25
C PRO A 49 -1.22 -18.70 -17.58
N LEU A 50 -0.40 -19.26 -18.48
CA LEU A 50 0.87 -18.66 -18.88
C LEU A 50 0.70 -17.24 -19.44
N ARG A 51 -0.39 -17.00 -20.16
CA ARG A 51 -0.77 -15.68 -20.68
C ARG A 51 -0.85 -14.65 -19.54
N ASP A 52 -1.53 -15.00 -18.44
CA ASP A 52 -1.76 -14.11 -17.32
C ASP A 52 -0.48 -13.90 -16.49
N LYS A 53 0.37 -14.92 -16.36
CA LYS A 53 1.71 -14.79 -15.76
C LYS A 53 2.57 -13.78 -16.52
N LEU A 54 2.59 -13.87 -17.85
CA LEU A 54 3.35 -12.94 -18.69
C LEU A 54 2.78 -11.50 -18.62
N ALA A 55 1.45 -11.37 -18.65
CA ALA A 55 0.78 -10.08 -18.49
C ALA A 55 1.11 -9.43 -17.13
N PHE A 56 1.06 -10.22 -16.05
CA PHE A 56 1.42 -9.75 -14.70
C PHE A 56 2.89 -9.32 -14.59
N ILE A 57 3.84 -10.09 -15.18
CA ILE A 57 5.25 -9.71 -15.19
C ILE A 57 5.44 -8.38 -15.93
N ARG A 58 4.79 -8.21 -17.10
CA ARG A 58 4.82 -6.96 -17.86
C ARG A 58 4.24 -5.82 -17.03
N TYR A 59 3.05 -5.99 -16.45
CA TYR A 59 2.40 -5.04 -15.56
C TYR A 59 3.34 -4.57 -14.45
N LYS A 60 3.95 -5.49 -13.71
CA LYS A 60 4.88 -5.16 -12.61
C LYS A 60 6.12 -4.40 -13.09
N ARG A 61 6.63 -4.70 -14.29
CA ARG A 61 7.81 -4.03 -14.85
C ARG A 61 7.52 -2.60 -15.32
N THR A 62 6.32 -2.37 -15.84
CA THR A 62 5.95 -1.09 -16.45
C THR A 62 5.09 -0.22 -15.53
N TYR A 63 4.73 -0.71 -14.35
CA TYR A 63 3.78 -0.05 -13.43
C TYR A 63 4.19 1.38 -13.09
N ALA A 64 5.41 1.56 -12.60
CA ALA A 64 5.90 2.88 -12.21
C ALA A 64 5.93 3.85 -13.40
N GLN A 65 6.46 3.43 -14.55
CA GLN A 65 6.53 4.26 -15.75
C GLN A 65 5.16 4.66 -16.28
N ARG A 66 4.15 3.75 -16.20
CA ARG A 66 2.81 3.99 -16.73
C ARG A 66 1.93 4.80 -15.79
N PHE A 67 2.02 4.52 -14.49
CA PHE A 67 0.99 4.95 -13.55
C PHE A 67 1.46 5.98 -12.51
N TYR A 68 2.76 6.06 -12.21
CA TYR A 68 3.24 7.09 -11.28
C TYR A 68 2.95 8.51 -11.76
N PRO A 69 3.13 8.85 -13.06
CA PRO A 69 2.76 10.18 -13.55
C PRO A 69 1.28 10.50 -13.35
N MET A 70 0.38 9.50 -13.53
CA MET A 70 -1.06 9.66 -13.32
C MET A 70 -1.41 9.96 -11.85
N LEU A 71 -0.58 9.48 -10.92
CA LEU A 71 -0.74 9.72 -9.47
C LEU A 71 -0.08 11.04 -9.02
N GLY A 72 0.64 11.71 -9.92
CA GLY A 72 1.40 12.93 -9.61
C GLY A 72 2.73 12.65 -8.90
N VAL A 73 3.24 11.40 -8.99
CA VAL A 73 4.61 11.09 -8.53
C VAL A 73 5.59 11.57 -9.59
N THR A 74 6.48 12.47 -9.21
CA THR A 74 7.45 13.09 -10.11
C THR A 74 8.65 12.17 -10.39
N GLU A 75 9.32 12.39 -11.53
CA GLU A 75 10.61 11.75 -11.80
C GLU A 75 11.72 12.46 -11.00
N GLY A 76 12.53 11.66 -10.32
CA GLY A 76 13.66 12.13 -9.53
C GLY A 76 13.34 12.29 -8.03
N PRO A 77 14.37 12.28 -7.18
CA PRO A 77 14.21 12.29 -5.74
C PRO A 77 13.79 13.68 -5.23
N ASN A 78 12.68 13.73 -4.49
CA ASN A 78 12.18 14.90 -3.75
C ASN A 78 12.32 14.63 -2.24
N LEU A 79 13.54 14.65 -1.75
CA LEU A 79 13.87 14.17 -0.39
C LEU A 79 13.60 15.19 0.72
N ASP A 80 13.73 16.48 0.44
CA ASP A 80 13.59 17.51 1.48
C ASP A 80 13.08 18.84 0.87
N PRO A 81 11.85 18.84 0.33
CA PRO A 81 11.24 20.05 -0.19
C PRO A 81 10.95 21.07 0.92
N ASP A 82 10.84 22.34 0.55
CA ASP A 82 10.34 23.39 1.44
C ASP A 82 8.81 23.26 1.54
N LEU A 83 8.31 22.99 2.75
CA LEU A 83 6.89 22.69 2.99
C LEU A 83 6.39 23.45 4.22
N ASP A 84 5.19 24.00 4.14
CA ASP A 84 4.48 24.50 5.31
C ASP A 84 4.05 23.33 6.22
N LEU A 85 3.63 22.20 5.62
CA LEU A 85 3.10 21.05 6.33
C LEU A 85 3.59 19.74 5.68
N LEU A 86 4.18 18.85 6.47
CA LEU A 86 4.41 17.45 6.11
C LEU A 86 3.29 16.57 6.69
N VAL A 87 2.56 15.88 5.83
CA VAL A 87 1.54 14.88 6.23
C VAL A 87 2.07 13.48 5.97
N ILE A 88 2.21 12.68 7.02
CA ILE A 88 2.73 11.31 6.98
C ILE A 88 1.57 10.33 7.14
N GLY A 89 1.41 9.44 6.21
CA GLY A 89 0.33 8.44 6.21
C GLY A 89 -0.38 8.36 4.87
N SER A 90 -1.38 7.57 4.72
CA SER A 90 -1.87 6.58 5.69
C SER A 90 -1.00 5.29 5.65
N ASP A 91 -1.62 4.13 5.90
CA ASP A 91 -0.99 2.82 5.83
C ASP A 91 0.04 2.54 6.95
N GLU A 92 0.78 1.48 6.83
CA GLU A 92 1.74 0.98 7.82
C GLU A 92 3.07 1.76 7.80
N VAL A 93 3.00 3.10 7.72
CA VAL A 93 4.20 3.97 7.67
C VAL A 93 5.09 3.82 8.91
N PHE A 94 4.52 3.47 10.06
CA PHE A 94 5.23 3.24 11.31
C PHE A 94 5.63 1.79 11.56
N ASN A 95 5.46 0.89 10.57
CA ASN A 95 5.84 -0.52 10.75
C ASN A 95 7.36 -0.69 10.80
N CYS A 96 7.90 -0.76 12.03
CA CYS A 96 9.34 -0.88 12.28
C CYS A 96 9.89 -2.29 11.97
N VAL A 97 9.03 -3.30 11.94
CA VAL A 97 9.46 -4.72 11.87
C VAL A 97 9.07 -5.40 10.54
N GLN A 98 8.90 -4.61 9.50
CA GLN A 98 8.71 -5.14 8.16
C GLN A 98 10.05 -5.60 7.55
N ASP A 99 9.99 -6.62 6.68
CA ASP A 99 11.16 -7.16 5.97
C ASP A 99 11.33 -6.59 4.55
N ASN A 100 10.51 -5.58 4.19
CA ASN A 100 10.59 -4.91 2.89
C ASN A 100 11.84 -4.02 2.80
N ALA A 101 12.86 -4.47 2.09
CA ALA A 101 14.11 -3.73 1.93
C ALA A 101 13.98 -2.40 1.14
N ASN A 102 12.83 -2.15 0.50
CA ASN A 102 12.57 -0.85 -0.13
C ASN A 102 12.01 0.20 0.86
N VAL A 103 11.76 -0.20 2.10
CA VAL A 103 11.29 0.67 3.17
C VAL A 103 12.24 0.54 4.38
N GLY A 104 12.33 -0.63 4.99
CA GLY A 104 13.11 -0.87 6.20
C GLY A 104 12.63 -0.06 7.40
N PHE A 105 13.51 0.13 8.39
CA PHE A 105 13.29 1.08 9.48
C PHE A 105 13.99 2.40 9.11
N THR A 106 13.22 3.44 8.83
CA THR A 106 13.73 4.76 8.47
C THR A 106 13.09 5.86 9.31
N PRO A 107 13.89 6.73 9.94
CA PRO A 107 13.41 7.89 10.69
C PRO A 107 12.58 8.87 9.86
N ALA A 108 12.80 8.92 8.54
CA ALA A 108 12.09 9.82 7.64
C ALA A 108 10.56 9.57 7.65
N LEU A 109 10.11 8.31 7.80
CA LEU A 109 8.69 7.98 7.92
C LEU A 109 8.06 8.44 9.25
N PHE A 110 8.86 8.94 10.18
CA PHE A 110 8.43 9.64 11.39
C PHE A 110 8.64 11.16 11.29
N GLY A 111 8.95 11.67 10.11
CA GLY A 111 9.21 13.10 9.88
C GLY A 111 10.56 13.60 10.40
N ALA A 112 11.45 12.68 10.79
CA ALA A 112 12.80 13.07 11.22
C ALA A 112 13.62 13.57 10.04
N GLY A 113 14.33 14.70 10.23
CA GLY A 113 15.15 15.34 9.20
C GLY A 113 14.39 16.28 8.28
N SER A 114 13.06 16.26 8.24
CA SER A 114 12.28 17.21 7.46
C SER A 114 12.33 18.62 8.05
N ARG A 115 12.45 19.62 7.17
CA ARG A 115 12.40 21.07 7.50
C ARG A 115 11.01 21.67 7.42
N ALA A 116 9.98 20.86 7.17
CA ALA A 116 8.59 21.32 7.13
C ALA A 116 8.23 22.14 8.39
N GLY A 117 7.47 23.20 8.21
CA GLY A 117 7.04 24.07 9.29
C GLY A 117 6.21 23.36 10.35
N ARG A 118 5.38 22.40 9.92
CA ARG A 118 4.61 21.48 10.78
C ARG A 118 4.67 20.05 10.25
N LYS A 119 4.58 19.08 11.17
CA LYS A 119 4.63 17.64 10.86
C LYS A 119 3.49 16.93 11.55
N VAL A 120 2.60 16.33 10.78
CA VAL A 120 1.44 15.61 11.32
C VAL A 120 1.31 14.24 10.68
N THR A 121 0.54 13.35 11.31
CA THR A 121 0.17 12.09 10.68
C THR A 121 -1.32 12.04 10.35
N TYR A 122 -1.68 11.29 9.33
CA TYR A 122 -3.07 11.00 9.00
C TYR A 122 -3.28 9.49 8.87
N ALA A 123 -4.09 8.93 9.77
CA ALA A 123 -4.47 7.51 9.75
C ALA A 123 -3.25 6.57 9.64
N ALA A 124 -2.16 6.90 10.32
CA ALA A 124 -0.92 6.12 10.34
C ALA A 124 -1.11 4.82 11.10
N SER A 125 -0.31 3.79 10.76
CA SER A 125 -0.35 2.49 11.41
C SER A 125 1.04 1.95 11.72
N PHE A 126 1.17 1.31 12.88
CA PHE A 126 2.33 0.50 13.24
C PHE A 126 2.27 -0.92 12.66
N GLY A 127 1.18 -1.28 11.96
CA GLY A 127 1.00 -2.59 11.37
C GLY A 127 1.18 -3.70 12.40
N ASN A 128 2.12 -4.60 12.14
CA ASN A 128 2.43 -5.72 13.05
C ASN A 128 3.51 -5.40 14.10
N THR A 129 3.97 -4.15 14.21
CA THR A 129 4.87 -3.71 15.28
C THR A 129 4.10 -3.65 16.61
N THR A 130 4.74 -4.13 17.69
CA THR A 130 4.22 -4.05 19.06
C THR A 130 5.28 -3.42 19.97
N LEU A 131 4.91 -2.99 21.18
CA LEU A 131 5.85 -2.49 22.18
C LEU A 131 6.95 -3.50 22.49
N ASP A 132 6.60 -4.79 22.66
CA ASP A 132 7.59 -5.86 22.90
C ASP A 132 8.60 -6.01 21.74
N LYS A 133 8.14 -5.80 20.51
CA LYS A 133 9.04 -5.82 19.34
C LYS A 133 9.96 -4.59 19.33
N LEU A 134 9.44 -3.41 19.68
CA LEU A 134 10.29 -2.21 19.83
C LEU A 134 11.35 -2.43 20.91
N ASP A 135 11.01 -3.01 22.06
CA ASP A 135 11.94 -3.38 23.11
C ASP A 135 12.99 -4.37 22.64
N ARG A 136 12.55 -5.45 21.99
CA ARG A 136 13.44 -6.49 21.44
C ARG A 136 14.51 -5.94 20.50
N TYR A 137 14.16 -4.93 19.69
CA TYR A 137 15.10 -4.30 18.75
C TYR A 137 15.77 -3.03 19.30
N GLY A 138 15.52 -2.66 20.58
CA GLY A 138 16.09 -1.47 21.20
C GLY A 138 15.65 -0.17 20.53
N LYS A 139 14.39 -0.11 20.07
CA LYS A 139 13.85 1.01 19.30
C LYS A 139 12.79 1.82 20.02
N ARG A 140 12.41 1.44 21.25
CA ARG A 140 11.36 2.11 22.03
C ARG A 140 11.62 3.60 22.20
N ASP A 141 12.79 3.96 22.75
CA ASP A 141 13.11 5.35 23.08
C ASP A 141 13.31 6.21 21.82
N GLU A 142 13.92 5.61 20.79
CA GLU A 142 14.12 6.27 19.51
C GLU A 142 12.77 6.61 18.84
N VAL A 143 11.85 5.65 18.78
CA VAL A 143 10.50 5.84 18.21
C VAL A 143 9.69 6.82 19.07
N ALA A 144 9.78 6.74 20.40
CA ALA A 144 9.15 7.70 21.31
C ALA A 144 9.62 9.14 21.04
N GLY A 145 10.92 9.31 20.80
CA GLY A 145 11.50 10.61 20.45
C GLY A 145 10.95 11.16 19.13
N TYR A 146 10.81 10.32 18.13
CA TYR A 146 10.23 10.72 16.83
C TYR A 146 8.76 11.11 16.95
N LEU A 147 7.94 10.31 17.65
CA LEU A 147 6.52 10.61 17.85
C LEU A 147 6.28 11.92 18.59
N LYS A 148 7.10 12.20 19.60
CA LYS A 148 7.06 13.48 20.34
C LYS A 148 7.50 14.70 19.52
N GLY A 149 8.20 14.46 18.41
CA GLY A 149 8.60 15.49 17.45
C GLY A 149 7.53 15.81 16.39
N LEU A 150 6.37 15.17 16.43
CA LEU A 150 5.23 15.46 15.57
C LEU A 150 4.29 16.46 16.23
N ASP A 151 3.74 17.40 15.46
CA ASP A 151 2.79 18.40 15.96
C ASP A 151 1.40 17.80 16.27
N ALA A 152 1.02 16.73 15.55
CA ALA A 152 -0.18 15.97 15.85
C ALA A 152 -0.05 14.54 15.31
N VAL A 153 -0.60 13.57 16.05
CA VAL A 153 -0.60 12.17 15.67
C VAL A 153 -2.03 11.67 15.48
N SER A 154 -2.27 11.06 14.34
CA SER A 154 -3.52 10.37 14.02
C SER A 154 -3.25 8.93 13.64
N ALA A 155 -3.99 8.01 14.23
CA ALA A 155 -3.92 6.57 14.04
C ALA A 155 -5.17 6.04 13.34
N ARG A 156 -5.07 4.87 12.68
CA ARG A 156 -6.24 4.19 12.10
C ARG A 156 -6.65 2.91 12.83
N ASP A 157 -5.82 2.42 13.76
CA ASP A 157 -6.06 1.16 14.45
C ASP A 157 -5.69 1.23 15.94
N ALA A 158 -6.30 0.34 16.73
CA ALA A 158 -6.15 0.30 18.19
C ALA A 158 -4.72 -0.03 18.63
N ASN A 159 -3.98 -0.88 17.89
CA ASN A 159 -2.60 -1.19 18.20
C ASN A 159 -1.73 0.06 18.12
N THR A 160 -1.90 0.84 17.07
CA THR A 160 -1.19 2.11 16.89
C THR A 160 -1.55 3.09 17.98
N GLY A 161 -2.84 3.22 18.33
CA GLY A 161 -3.29 4.06 19.43
C GLY A 161 -2.60 3.71 20.74
N ALA A 162 -2.58 2.45 21.10
CA ALA A 162 -1.93 1.97 22.34
C ALA A 162 -0.41 2.22 22.34
N ILE A 163 0.26 2.04 21.22
CA ILE A 163 1.71 2.31 21.10
C ILE A 163 1.99 3.80 21.27
N VAL A 164 1.26 4.67 20.56
CA VAL A 164 1.43 6.13 20.65
C VAL A 164 1.20 6.60 22.06
N GLU A 165 0.08 6.24 22.68
CA GLU A 165 -0.24 6.63 24.07
C GLU A 165 0.83 6.16 25.06
N SER A 166 1.30 4.90 24.92
CA SER A 166 2.37 4.35 25.77
C SER A 166 3.70 5.09 25.64
N LEU A 167 4.05 5.57 24.42
CA LEU A 167 5.34 6.20 24.14
C LEU A 167 5.36 7.72 24.35
N THR A 168 4.21 8.38 24.18
CA THR A 168 4.11 9.84 24.28
C THR A 168 3.44 10.30 25.57
N GLY A 169 2.58 9.48 26.16
CA GLY A 169 1.68 9.84 27.26
C GLY A 169 0.37 10.48 26.79
N GLU A 170 0.15 10.60 25.47
CA GLU A 170 -1.02 11.25 24.89
C GLU A 170 -1.70 10.28 23.90
N ALA A 171 -3.03 10.17 23.98
CA ALA A 171 -3.81 9.38 23.04
C ALA A 171 -3.87 10.09 21.67
N PRO A 172 -3.63 9.41 20.56
CA PRO A 172 -3.75 10.01 19.24
C PRO A 172 -5.22 10.20 18.84
N ALA A 173 -5.47 11.07 17.87
CA ALA A 173 -6.75 11.10 17.18
C ALA A 173 -6.92 9.82 16.36
N PHE A 174 -8.18 9.36 16.16
CA PHE A 174 -8.49 8.25 15.27
C PHE A 174 -9.17 8.75 14.01
N ASN A 175 -8.63 8.38 12.86
CA ASN A 175 -9.20 8.72 11.56
C ASN A 175 -9.39 7.47 10.71
N LEU A 176 -10.40 7.52 9.83
CA LEU A 176 -10.60 6.52 8.81
C LEU A 176 -9.46 6.54 7.79
N ASP A 177 -9.19 5.37 7.20
CA ASP A 177 -8.31 5.31 6.04
C ASP A 177 -8.85 6.23 4.93
N PRO A 178 -7.99 6.98 4.18
CA PRO A 178 -8.42 7.86 3.10
C PRO A 178 -9.30 7.19 2.05
N VAL A 179 -9.14 5.87 1.86
CA VAL A 179 -9.98 5.11 0.92
C VAL A 179 -11.45 5.08 1.36
N LEU A 180 -11.71 5.14 2.66
CA LEU A 180 -13.07 5.17 3.22
C LEU A 180 -13.59 6.60 3.44
N ALA A 181 -12.70 7.58 3.52
CA ALA A 181 -13.04 8.96 3.85
C ALA A 181 -13.30 9.84 2.63
N TYR A 182 -12.96 9.40 1.41
CA TYR A 182 -13.04 10.20 0.19
C TYR A 182 -13.98 9.58 -0.83
N ASP A 183 -14.88 10.39 -1.39
CA ASP A 183 -15.77 9.97 -2.48
C ASP A 183 -15.03 9.96 -3.82
N TYR A 184 -14.33 8.88 -4.10
CA TYR A 184 -13.60 8.71 -5.36
C TYR A 184 -14.48 8.82 -6.59
N PHE A 185 -15.73 8.38 -6.52
CA PHE A 185 -16.64 8.34 -7.67
C PHE A 185 -17.33 9.67 -7.95
N GLY A 186 -17.55 10.47 -6.91
CA GLY A 186 -18.09 11.81 -7.04
C GLY A 186 -17.03 12.86 -7.38
N GLU A 187 -15.82 12.71 -6.83
CA GLU A 187 -14.78 13.74 -6.83
C GLU A 187 -13.66 13.49 -7.86
N CYS A 188 -13.40 12.24 -8.24
CA CYS A 188 -12.29 11.90 -9.12
C CYS A 188 -12.75 11.68 -10.57
N GLY A 189 -12.59 12.69 -11.41
CA GLY A 189 -12.91 12.64 -12.84
C GLY A 189 -12.01 11.72 -13.69
N LEU A 190 -11.04 11.03 -13.08
CA LEU A 190 -10.12 10.10 -13.77
C LEU A 190 -10.61 8.65 -13.76
N ILE A 191 -11.67 8.34 -13.02
CA ILE A 191 -12.23 7.00 -12.96
C ILE A 191 -13.14 6.79 -14.19
N PRO A 192 -12.87 5.75 -15.03
CA PRO A 192 -13.73 5.45 -16.17
C PRO A 192 -15.17 5.15 -15.74
N ALA A 193 -16.13 5.65 -16.54
CA ALA A 193 -17.55 5.41 -16.28
C ALA A 193 -17.93 3.94 -16.50
N GLU A 194 -17.24 3.24 -17.40
CA GLU A 194 -17.49 1.86 -17.81
C GLU A 194 -16.19 1.06 -17.84
N VAL A 195 -16.32 -0.25 -17.81
CA VAL A 195 -15.23 -1.21 -18.00
C VAL A 195 -15.58 -2.16 -19.14
N ASP A 196 -14.58 -2.66 -19.86
CA ASP A 196 -14.75 -3.61 -20.97
C ASP A 196 -14.92 -5.05 -20.45
N GLU A 197 -15.93 -5.26 -19.64
CA GLU A 197 -16.26 -6.58 -19.12
C GLU A 197 -17.70 -6.62 -18.58
N ASP A 198 -18.43 -7.67 -18.93
CA ASP A 198 -19.79 -7.92 -18.47
C ASP A 198 -19.83 -9.10 -17.52
N ARG A 199 -20.66 -9.01 -16.48
CA ARG A 199 -20.96 -10.10 -15.54
C ARG A 199 -19.72 -10.77 -14.97
N TYR A 200 -19.07 -10.10 -14.04
CA TYR A 200 -17.85 -10.61 -13.43
C TYR A 200 -17.82 -10.42 -11.91
N MET A 201 -16.95 -11.21 -11.29
CA MET A 201 -16.49 -11.01 -9.92
C MET A 201 -14.99 -10.78 -9.89
N ILE A 202 -14.51 -10.13 -8.84
CA ILE A 202 -13.09 -9.82 -8.65
C ILE A 202 -12.47 -10.71 -7.58
N ALA A 203 -11.39 -11.40 -7.92
CA ALA A 203 -10.46 -11.94 -6.94
C ALA A 203 -9.29 -10.95 -6.76
N TYR A 204 -9.33 -10.17 -5.69
CA TYR A 204 -8.32 -9.15 -5.39
C TYR A 204 -7.29 -9.66 -4.40
N GLY A 205 -6.01 -9.47 -4.71
CA GLY A 205 -4.94 -9.79 -3.77
C GLY A 205 -3.63 -10.23 -4.43
N TYR A 206 -2.67 -10.54 -3.57
CA TYR A 206 -1.36 -11.03 -4.01
C TYR A 206 -1.45 -12.44 -4.61
N SER A 207 -0.54 -12.72 -5.55
CA SER A 207 -0.48 -14.01 -6.24
C SER A 207 -0.37 -15.19 -5.28
N GLY A 208 -1.07 -16.29 -5.60
CA GLY A 208 -0.98 -17.56 -4.89
C GLY A 208 -1.48 -17.55 -3.44
N ARG A 209 -2.34 -16.59 -3.07
CA ARG A 209 -2.89 -16.49 -1.71
C ARG A 209 -4.07 -17.41 -1.44
N LEU A 210 -4.82 -17.76 -2.48
CA LEU A 210 -5.98 -18.63 -2.33
C LEU A 210 -5.56 -20.10 -2.20
N THR A 211 -6.13 -20.80 -1.24
CA THR A 211 -6.00 -22.26 -1.11
C THR A 211 -6.80 -22.99 -2.19
N VAL A 212 -6.60 -24.30 -2.31
CA VAL A 212 -7.35 -25.13 -3.25
C VAL A 212 -8.85 -25.09 -2.96
N GLU A 213 -9.22 -25.13 -1.67
CA GLU A 213 -10.60 -25.11 -1.19
C GLU A 213 -11.25 -23.75 -1.49
N GLU A 214 -10.54 -22.64 -1.26
CA GLU A 214 -11.02 -21.29 -1.57
C GLU A 214 -11.18 -21.11 -3.09
N CYS A 215 -10.25 -21.61 -3.89
CA CYS A 215 -10.36 -21.62 -5.35
C CYS A 215 -11.60 -22.40 -5.80
N ALA A 216 -11.88 -23.56 -5.21
CA ALA A 216 -13.07 -24.35 -5.52
C ALA A 216 -14.36 -23.62 -5.15
N ALA A 217 -14.40 -22.96 -4.00
CA ALA A 217 -15.55 -22.16 -3.56
C ALA A 217 -15.81 -20.96 -4.50
N VAL A 218 -14.76 -20.23 -4.90
CA VAL A 218 -14.85 -19.12 -5.86
C VAL A 218 -15.39 -19.61 -7.22
N ARG A 219 -14.87 -20.72 -7.73
CA ARG A 219 -15.35 -21.33 -9.00
C ARG A 219 -16.82 -21.76 -8.92
N ALA A 220 -17.22 -22.40 -7.83
CA ALA A 220 -18.60 -22.81 -7.63
C ALA A 220 -19.56 -21.61 -7.58
N TYR A 221 -19.18 -20.57 -6.85
CA TYR A 221 -19.96 -19.32 -6.76
C TYR A 221 -20.10 -18.64 -8.14
N ALA A 222 -18.99 -18.45 -8.85
CA ALA A 222 -18.97 -17.84 -10.17
C ALA A 222 -19.82 -18.65 -11.17
N GLY A 223 -19.66 -19.99 -11.21
CA GLY A 223 -20.40 -20.86 -12.10
C GLY A 223 -21.90 -20.84 -11.86
N GLN A 224 -22.36 -20.82 -10.59
CA GLN A 224 -23.80 -20.72 -10.27
C GLN A 224 -24.44 -19.41 -10.76
N ARG A 225 -23.67 -18.36 -10.93
CA ARG A 225 -24.14 -17.01 -11.32
C ARG A 225 -23.78 -16.63 -12.75
N GLY A 226 -23.03 -17.46 -13.46
CA GLY A 226 -22.54 -17.16 -14.80
C GLY A 226 -21.58 -15.97 -14.83
N LEU A 227 -20.72 -15.85 -13.80
CA LEU A 227 -19.76 -14.77 -13.66
C LEU A 227 -18.38 -15.21 -14.15
N LYS A 228 -17.66 -14.32 -14.82
CA LYS A 228 -16.22 -14.45 -15.02
C LYS A 228 -15.49 -14.10 -13.72
N VAL A 229 -14.35 -14.73 -13.46
CA VAL A 229 -13.48 -14.38 -12.32
C VAL A 229 -12.30 -13.59 -12.83
N LEU A 230 -12.25 -12.29 -12.52
CA LEU A 230 -11.15 -11.41 -12.86
C LEU A 230 -10.16 -11.32 -11.71
N ASN A 231 -8.88 -11.28 -12.02
CA ASN A 231 -7.84 -11.09 -11.03
C ASN A 231 -7.20 -9.70 -11.14
N ILE A 232 -7.18 -8.97 -10.03
CA ILE A 232 -6.54 -7.67 -9.90
C ILE A 232 -5.51 -7.75 -8.76
N GLY A 233 -4.31 -7.19 -8.99
CA GLY A 233 -3.24 -7.13 -8.01
C GLY A 233 -2.26 -8.31 -8.01
N GLY A 234 -2.66 -9.49 -8.48
CA GLY A 234 -1.82 -10.67 -8.56
C GLY A 234 -2.24 -11.63 -9.67
N VAL A 235 -1.79 -12.90 -9.60
CA VAL A 235 -2.29 -14.00 -10.43
C VAL A 235 -2.73 -15.15 -9.55
N GLN A 236 -3.91 -15.70 -9.84
CA GLN A 236 -4.55 -16.79 -9.11
C GLN A 236 -5.05 -17.84 -10.11
N GLY A 237 -4.92 -19.13 -9.79
CA GLY A 237 -5.33 -20.22 -10.67
C GLY A 237 -6.83 -20.32 -10.92
N VAL A 238 -7.62 -19.71 -10.04
CA VAL A 238 -9.07 -19.69 -10.15
C VAL A 238 -9.58 -18.69 -11.18
N CYS A 239 -8.78 -17.72 -11.59
CA CYS A 239 -9.22 -16.61 -12.42
C CYS A 239 -9.23 -16.96 -13.91
N ASP A 240 -10.19 -16.38 -14.63
CA ASP A 240 -10.30 -16.48 -16.08
C ASP A 240 -9.34 -15.54 -16.79
N ARG A 241 -9.03 -14.40 -16.15
CA ARG A 241 -8.15 -13.37 -16.70
C ARG A 241 -7.49 -12.52 -15.62
N PHE A 242 -6.20 -12.23 -15.79
CA PHE A 242 -5.53 -11.11 -15.10
C PHE A 242 -5.86 -9.79 -15.80
N VAL A 243 -6.20 -8.77 -15.03
CA VAL A 243 -6.53 -7.42 -15.53
C VAL A 243 -5.32 -6.49 -15.35
N ASP A 244 -4.74 -6.06 -16.47
CA ASP A 244 -3.69 -5.03 -16.51
C ASP A 244 -4.36 -3.64 -16.58
N CYS A 245 -4.64 -3.06 -15.45
CA CYS A 245 -5.36 -1.79 -15.32
C CYS A 245 -4.61 -0.75 -14.48
N SER A 246 -4.93 0.52 -14.73
CA SER A 246 -4.43 1.65 -13.95
C SER A 246 -5.08 1.69 -12.56
N PRO A 247 -4.53 2.46 -11.60
CA PRO A 247 -5.14 2.65 -10.29
C PRO A 247 -6.59 3.18 -10.34
N PHE A 248 -6.93 4.00 -11.34
CA PHE A 248 -8.28 4.53 -11.52
C PHE A 248 -9.23 3.51 -12.15
N GLU A 249 -8.76 2.73 -13.12
CA GLU A 249 -9.54 1.63 -13.69
C GLU A 249 -9.82 0.54 -12.65
N VAL A 250 -8.92 0.29 -11.70
CA VAL A 250 -9.18 -0.61 -10.56
C VAL A 250 -10.48 -0.23 -9.86
N LEU A 251 -10.68 1.05 -9.56
CA LEU A 251 -11.89 1.54 -8.90
C LEU A 251 -13.14 1.35 -9.77
N ALA A 252 -13.03 1.57 -11.09
CA ALA A 252 -14.12 1.30 -12.01
C ALA A 252 -14.50 -0.19 -12.04
N TYR A 253 -13.50 -1.09 -12.10
CA TYR A 253 -13.75 -2.53 -12.00
C TYR A 253 -14.45 -2.92 -10.70
N PHE A 254 -14.06 -2.36 -9.55
CA PHE A 254 -14.73 -2.62 -8.28
C PHE A 254 -16.17 -2.09 -8.26
N LYS A 255 -16.42 -0.93 -8.86
CA LYS A 255 -17.75 -0.32 -8.91
C LYS A 255 -18.75 -1.15 -9.70
N HIS A 256 -18.30 -1.78 -10.78
CA HIS A 256 -19.14 -2.51 -11.73
C HIS A 256 -19.13 -4.03 -11.53
N ALA A 257 -18.40 -4.55 -10.54
CA ALA A 257 -18.39 -5.97 -10.23
C ALA A 257 -19.74 -6.44 -9.67
N ASP A 258 -20.15 -7.65 -10.06
CA ASP A 258 -21.31 -8.33 -9.47
C ASP A 258 -20.97 -8.94 -8.09
N ALA A 259 -19.67 -9.22 -7.81
CA ALA A 259 -19.15 -9.70 -6.51
C ALA A 259 -17.65 -9.49 -6.39
#